data_34664a563e14a96531f145d25767cf83
#
_entry.id   34664a563e14a96531f145d25767cf83
#
_cell.length_a   1.000
_cell.length_b   1.000
_cell.length_c   1.000
_cell.angle_alpha   90.00
_cell.angle_beta   90.00
_cell.angle_gamma   90.00
#
_symmetry.space_group_name_H-M   'P 1'
#
loop_
_entity.id
_entity.type
_entity.pdbx_description
1 polymer ?
#
loop_
_entity_poly.entity_id
_entity_poly.type
_entity_poly.pdbx_seq_one_letter_code
_entity_poly.pdbx_strand_id
1 'polypeptide(L)'
;MSLETPPQEELRLPLRTPRLILRDFRPDDFDAIHDYGSDPEVCRYMPWGPNTLEDTAQALSHMQANTQVWPRMELGLGLELVENGRLIGSIALHLRDATHRTVEMGYCLHRDFWGRGLMSEAAQGLADAGFGRFGLHRIYATCDVRNTGSWRVMEKIGMRREGLLRQD
;
A
#
# COMPACT_ATOMS: atom_id res chain seq x y z
N MET A 1 16.97 -13.38 -19.95
CA MET A 1 15.91 -14.20 -19.33
C MET A 1 14.77 -13.23 -19.06
N SER A 2 13.75 -13.27 -19.91
CA SER A 2 12.58 -12.39 -19.75
C SER A 2 11.94 -12.69 -18.40
N LEU A 3 11.77 -11.67 -17.58
CA LEU A 3 10.91 -11.75 -16.41
C LEU A 3 9.50 -11.94 -16.95
N GLU A 4 9.07 -13.18 -17.11
CA GLU A 4 7.66 -13.47 -17.27
C GLU A 4 7.01 -13.07 -15.97
N THR A 5 6.36 -11.90 -15.97
CA THR A 5 5.56 -11.45 -14.85
C THR A 5 4.41 -12.44 -14.70
N PRO A 6 4.15 -12.95 -13.50
CA PRO A 6 3.11 -13.95 -13.31
C PRO A 6 1.77 -13.44 -13.86
N PRO A 7 0.97 -14.30 -14.53
CA PRO A 7 -0.36 -13.93 -14.96
C PRO A 7 -1.22 -13.44 -13.80
N GLN A 8 -2.22 -12.61 -14.05
CA GLN A 8 -3.10 -12.05 -12.99
C GLN A 8 -3.68 -13.13 -12.06
N GLU A 9 -3.85 -14.34 -12.56
CA GLU A 9 -4.28 -15.51 -11.77
C GLU A 9 -3.29 -15.88 -10.66
N GLU A 10 -2.01 -15.55 -10.82
CA GLU A 10 -0.99 -15.81 -9.80
C GLU A 10 -0.95 -14.76 -8.68
N LEU A 11 -1.49 -13.55 -8.90
CA LEU A 11 -1.66 -12.57 -7.83
C LEU A 11 -2.62 -13.07 -6.74
N ARG A 12 -3.58 -13.92 -7.13
CA ARG A 12 -4.58 -14.52 -6.23
C ARG A 12 -5.18 -13.51 -5.26
N LEU A 13 -5.62 -12.39 -5.81
CA LEU A 13 -6.36 -11.37 -5.06
C LEU A 13 -7.81 -11.82 -4.83
N PRO A 14 -8.44 -11.39 -3.76
CA PRO A 14 -7.89 -10.57 -2.68
C PRO A 14 -6.96 -11.37 -1.75
N LEU A 15 -5.99 -10.67 -1.14
CA LEU A 15 -5.23 -11.23 -0.03
C LEU A 15 -6.05 -11.08 1.25
N ARG A 16 -6.04 -12.11 2.07
CA ARG A 16 -6.77 -12.10 3.36
C ARG A 16 -5.81 -12.23 4.52
N THR A 17 -6.08 -11.43 5.55
CA THR A 17 -5.47 -11.51 6.86
C THR A 17 -6.57 -11.74 7.92
N PRO A 18 -6.27 -11.94 9.19
CA PRO A 18 -7.30 -12.15 10.21
C PRO A 18 -8.37 -11.05 10.26
N ARG A 19 -8.00 -9.78 10.05
CA ARG A 19 -8.92 -8.64 10.18
C ARG A 19 -9.14 -7.85 8.90
N LEU A 20 -8.36 -8.11 7.84
CA LEU A 20 -8.35 -7.30 6.62
C LEU A 20 -8.49 -8.15 5.35
N ILE A 21 -9.10 -7.52 4.35
CA ILE A 21 -9.11 -7.97 2.96
C ILE A 21 -8.36 -6.90 2.16
N LEU A 22 -7.23 -7.29 1.56
CA LEU A 22 -6.45 -6.44 0.66
C LEU A 22 -6.93 -6.73 -0.76
N ARG A 23 -7.58 -5.78 -1.39
CA ARG A 23 -8.25 -5.94 -2.69
C ARG A 23 -8.02 -4.77 -3.63
N ASP A 24 -8.26 -4.99 -4.90
CA ASP A 24 -8.33 -3.90 -5.88
C ASP A 24 -9.42 -2.89 -5.49
N PHE A 25 -9.22 -1.63 -5.86
CA PHE A 25 -10.18 -0.55 -5.61
C PHE A 25 -11.40 -0.66 -6.51
N ARG A 26 -12.57 -0.29 -5.95
CA ARG A 26 -13.86 -0.28 -6.63
C ARG A 26 -14.34 1.16 -6.86
N PRO A 27 -15.24 1.39 -7.82
CA PRO A 27 -15.80 2.74 -8.05
C PRO A 27 -16.46 3.35 -6.81
N ASP A 28 -17.09 2.55 -5.97
CA ASP A 28 -17.78 2.94 -4.75
C ASP A 28 -16.85 3.19 -3.54
N ASP A 29 -15.55 3.03 -3.71
CA ASP A 29 -14.55 3.36 -2.67
C ASP A 29 -14.26 4.87 -2.56
N PHE A 30 -14.81 5.69 -3.45
CA PHE A 30 -14.49 7.12 -3.54
C PHE A 30 -14.62 7.86 -2.20
N ASP A 31 -15.77 7.72 -1.53
CA ASP A 31 -16.04 8.44 -0.27
C ASP A 31 -15.07 8.02 0.82
N ALA A 32 -14.77 6.73 0.92
CA ALA A 32 -13.83 6.21 1.90
C ALA A 32 -12.39 6.67 1.63
N ILE A 33 -11.96 6.72 0.36
CA ILE A 33 -10.65 7.25 -0.03
C ILE A 33 -10.58 8.74 0.29
N HIS A 34 -11.64 9.50 -0.01
CA HIS A 34 -11.68 10.92 0.26
C HIS A 34 -11.63 11.22 1.76
N ASP A 35 -12.30 10.41 2.58
CA ASP A 35 -12.36 10.55 4.03
C ASP A 35 -10.94 10.54 4.66
N TYR A 36 -10.09 9.58 4.31
CA TYR A 36 -8.71 9.61 4.80
C TYR A 36 -7.75 10.46 3.96
N GLY A 37 -7.99 10.61 2.67
CA GLY A 37 -7.12 11.35 1.75
C GLY A 37 -7.24 12.87 1.87
N SER A 38 -8.34 13.39 2.42
CA SER A 38 -8.54 14.80 2.70
C SER A 38 -8.19 15.22 4.14
N ASP A 39 -7.90 14.26 5.01
CA ASP A 39 -7.53 14.54 6.40
C ASP A 39 -6.09 15.06 6.50
N PRO A 40 -5.86 16.33 6.96
CA PRO A 40 -4.53 16.90 7.09
C PRO A 40 -3.58 16.11 7.99
N GLU A 41 -4.09 15.45 9.04
CA GLU A 41 -3.26 14.65 9.93
C GLU A 41 -2.77 13.36 9.26
N VAL A 42 -3.62 12.74 8.44
CA VAL A 42 -3.25 11.56 7.63
C VAL A 42 -2.20 11.94 6.59
N CYS A 43 -2.37 13.09 5.94
CA CYS A 43 -1.48 13.56 4.87
C CYS A 43 -0.21 14.24 5.36
N ARG A 44 -0.07 14.49 6.65
CA ARG A 44 1.01 15.32 7.24
C ARG A 44 2.42 14.97 6.77
N TYR A 45 2.70 13.70 6.54
CA TYR A 45 4.00 13.20 6.10
C TYR A 45 3.95 12.50 4.73
N MET A 46 2.85 12.69 4.00
CA MET A 46 2.69 12.10 2.68
C MET A 46 3.16 13.09 1.61
N PRO A 47 3.66 12.61 0.46
CA PRO A 47 4.02 13.48 -0.67
C PRO A 47 2.80 13.99 -1.45
N TRP A 48 1.59 13.74 -0.96
CA TRP A 48 0.32 14.09 -1.56
C TRP A 48 -0.70 14.52 -0.50
N GLY A 49 -1.80 15.13 -0.93
CA GLY A 49 -2.90 15.58 -0.07
C GLY A 49 -2.57 16.85 0.75
N PRO A 50 -3.51 17.31 1.56
CA PRO A 50 -4.91 16.86 1.62
C PRO A 50 -5.62 16.99 0.28
N ASN A 51 -6.32 15.92 -0.13
CA ASN A 51 -6.96 15.83 -1.44
C ASN A 51 -8.23 16.67 -1.52
N THR A 52 -8.39 17.38 -2.63
CA THR A 52 -9.70 17.84 -3.09
C THR A 52 -10.54 16.67 -3.61
N LEU A 53 -11.82 16.90 -3.89
CA LEU A 53 -12.67 15.88 -4.53
C LEU A 53 -12.11 15.46 -5.91
N GLU A 54 -11.54 16.41 -6.64
CA GLU A 54 -10.92 16.15 -7.96
C GLU A 54 -9.66 15.29 -7.81
N ASP A 55 -8.80 15.59 -6.85
CA ASP A 55 -7.59 14.78 -6.57
C ASP A 55 -7.96 13.35 -6.20
N THR A 56 -9.01 13.16 -5.39
CA THR A 56 -9.51 11.83 -5.04
C THR A 56 -10.04 11.08 -6.25
N ALA A 57 -10.79 11.77 -7.13
CA ALA A 57 -11.29 11.15 -8.35
C ALA A 57 -10.16 10.71 -9.29
N GLN A 58 -9.12 11.55 -9.45
CA GLN A 58 -7.95 11.22 -10.25
C GLN A 58 -7.17 10.05 -9.64
N ALA A 59 -6.97 10.04 -8.32
CA ALA A 59 -6.30 8.95 -7.62
C ALA A 59 -7.03 7.62 -7.80
N LEU A 60 -8.36 7.60 -7.60
CA LEU A 60 -9.17 6.39 -7.80
C LEU A 60 -9.12 5.90 -9.25
N SER A 61 -9.24 6.82 -10.21
CA SER A 61 -9.13 6.49 -11.65
C SER A 61 -7.77 5.85 -11.97
N HIS A 62 -6.67 6.40 -11.44
CA HIS A 62 -5.33 5.85 -11.60
C HIS A 62 -5.21 4.43 -10.98
N MET A 63 -5.70 4.26 -9.76
CA MET A 63 -5.69 2.97 -9.07
C MET A 63 -6.46 1.90 -9.86
N GLN A 64 -7.61 2.26 -10.43
CA GLN A 64 -8.41 1.36 -11.26
C GLN A 64 -7.74 1.06 -12.60
N ALA A 65 -7.15 2.06 -13.26
CA ALA A 65 -6.43 1.87 -14.51
C ALA A 65 -5.27 0.88 -14.35
N ASN A 66 -4.55 0.94 -13.24
CA ASN A 66 -3.45 0.02 -12.94
C ASN A 66 -3.87 -1.46 -12.86
N THR A 67 -5.15 -1.73 -12.59
CA THR A 67 -5.66 -3.11 -12.58
C THR A 67 -5.77 -3.72 -13.98
N GLN A 68 -5.85 -2.87 -15.00
CA GLN A 68 -6.01 -3.27 -16.40
C GLN A 68 -4.69 -3.40 -17.16
N VAL A 69 -3.57 -2.99 -16.53
CA VAL A 69 -2.24 -3.03 -17.14
C VAL A 69 -1.48 -4.27 -16.67
N TRP A 70 -0.85 -4.96 -17.61
CA TRP A 70 0.02 -6.09 -17.31
C TRP A 70 1.36 -5.95 -18.05
N PRO A 71 2.50 -6.18 -17.40
CA PRO A 71 2.67 -6.39 -15.95
C PRO A 71 2.34 -5.15 -15.12
N ARG A 72 1.78 -5.35 -13.92
CA ARG A 72 1.53 -4.26 -12.99
C ARG A 72 2.84 -3.73 -12.42
N MET A 73 3.18 -2.50 -12.77
CA MET A 73 4.34 -1.79 -12.19
C MET A 73 4.04 -1.28 -10.78
N GLU A 74 2.77 -1.19 -10.45
CA GLU A 74 2.25 -0.81 -9.15
C GLU A 74 1.10 -1.75 -8.75
N LEU A 75 1.24 -2.40 -7.62
CA LEU A 75 0.19 -3.20 -6.99
C LEU A 75 -0.39 -2.40 -5.82
N GLY A 76 -1.38 -1.55 -6.10
CA GLY A 76 -2.10 -0.77 -5.10
C GLY A 76 -3.37 -1.50 -4.66
N LEU A 77 -3.54 -1.69 -3.35
CA LEU A 77 -4.65 -2.41 -2.75
C LEU A 77 -5.34 -1.58 -1.68
N GLY A 78 -6.66 -1.62 -1.65
CA GLY A 78 -7.48 -1.08 -0.57
C GLY A 78 -7.50 -2.04 0.61
N LEU A 79 -7.53 -1.49 1.81
CA LEU A 79 -7.64 -2.21 3.08
C LEU A 79 -9.09 -2.21 3.55
N GLU A 80 -9.79 -3.31 3.37
CA GLU A 80 -11.18 -3.49 3.80
C GLU A 80 -11.23 -4.29 5.10
N LEU A 81 -12.00 -3.81 6.08
CA LEU A 81 -12.23 -4.54 7.33
C LEU A 81 -13.12 -5.76 7.09
N VAL A 82 -12.70 -6.93 7.57
CA VAL A 82 -13.49 -8.16 7.49
C VAL A 82 -14.82 -8.02 8.24
N GLU A 83 -14.81 -7.30 9.37
CA GLU A 83 -15.97 -7.22 10.26
C GLU A 83 -17.19 -6.48 9.68
N ASN A 84 -16.97 -5.50 8.80
CA ASN A 84 -18.04 -4.62 8.32
C ASN A 84 -17.91 -4.14 6.87
N GLY A 85 -16.85 -4.56 6.14
CA GLY A 85 -16.60 -4.18 4.76
C GLY A 85 -16.15 -2.73 4.55
N ARG A 86 -15.84 -1.98 5.63
CA ARG A 86 -15.37 -0.59 5.50
C ARG A 86 -13.95 -0.56 4.95
N LEU A 87 -13.72 0.25 3.90
CA LEU A 87 -12.39 0.60 3.42
C LEU A 87 -11.77 1.63 4.38
N ILE A 88 -10.60 1.33 4.91
CA ILE A 88 -9.94 2.13 5.96
C ILE A 88 -8.57 2.67 5.58
N GLY A 89 -8.08 2.35 4.39
CA GLY A 89 -6.76 2.78 3.94
C GLY A 89 -6.31 2.06 2.69
N SER A 90 -5.03 2.21 2.40
CA SER A 90 -4.38 1.64 1.22
C SER A 90 -2.96 1.16 1.53
N ILE A 91 -2.50 0.20 0.74
CA ILE A 91 -1.12 -0.27 0.72
C ILE A 91 -0.72 -0.57 -0.71
N ALA A 92 0.53 -0.30 -1.08
CA ALA A 92 1.02 -0.54 -2.42
C ALA A 92 2.45 -1.08 -2.45
N LEU A 93 2.76 -1.83 -3.51
CA LEU A 93 4.12 -2.17 -3.92
C LEU A 93 4.39 -1.50 -5.27
N HIS A 94 5.40 -0.67 -5.32
CA HIS A 94 5.85 0.01 -6.54
C HIS A 94 7.13 -0.66 -7.04
N LEU A 95 7.12 -1.18 -8.26
CA LEU A 95 8.31 -1.77 -8.87
C LEU A 95 9.34 -0.69 -9.13
N ARG A 96 10.53 -0.85 -8.56
CA ARG A 96 11.67 0.07 -8.70
C ARG A 96 12.78 -0.52 -9.54
N ASP A 97 13.01 -1.81 -9.43
CA ASP A 97 14.01 -2.53 -10.21
C ASP A 97 13.49 -3.92 -10.58
N ALA A 98 13.12 -4.08 -11.85
CA ALA A 98 12.61 -5.34 -12.37
C ALA A 98 13.71 -6.43 -12.42
N THR A 99 14.94 -6.05 -12.72
CA THR A 99 16.07 -6.98 -12.81
C THR A 99 16.39 -7.62 -11.46
N HIS A 100 16.41 -6.79 -10.41
CA HIS A 100 16.68 -7.24 -9.05
C HIS A 100 15.41 -7.54 -8.25
N ARG A 101 14.22 -7.46 -8.87
CA ARG A 101 12.92 -7.72 -8.23
C ARG A 101 12.75 -6.95 -6.92
N THR A 102 13.07 -5.65 -7.00
CA THR A 102 13.05 -4.72 -5.86
C THR A 102 11.83 -3.82 -5.98
N VAL A 103 11.06 -3.74 -4.91
CA VAL A 103 9.88 -2.88 -4.80
C VAL A 103 9.98 -1.95 -3.60
N GLU A 104 9.29 -0.82 -3.71
CA GLU A 104 9.05 0.08 -2.58
C GLU A 104 7.62 -0.12 -2.07
N MET A 105 7.48 -0.30 -0.76
CA MET A 105 6.19 -0.38 -0.09
C MET A 105 5.76 0.98 0.42
N GLY A 106 4.54 1.40 0.08
CA GLY A 106 3.90 2.59 0.61
C GLY A 106 2.54 2.24 1.20
N TYR A 107 2.08 3.02 2.18
CA TYR A 107 0.77 2.79 2.81
C TYR A 107 0.21 4.04 3.46
N CYS A 108 -1.10 4.05 3.63
CA CYS A 108 -1.87 5.10 4.27
C CYS A 108 -3.05 4.48 5.01
N LEU A 109 -3.37 4.99 6.21
CA LEU A 109 -4.45 4.49 7.04
C LEU A 109 -5.27 5.64 7.63
N HIS A 110 -6.58 5.53 7.56
CA HIS A 110 -7.50 6.44 8.23
C HIS A 110 -7.17 6.53 9.73
N ARG A 111 -7.10 7.75 10.27
CA ARG A 111 -6.57 8.02 11.63
C ARG A 111 -7.32 7.30 12.75
N ASP A 112 -8.64 7.09 12.62
CA ASP A 112 -9.43 6.40 13.63
C ASP A 112 -9.02 4.93 13.82
N PHE A 113 -8.22 4.39 12.92
CA PHE A 113 -7.71 3.02 12.94
C PHE A 113 -6.24 2.91 13.33
N TRP A 114 -5.59 4.04 13.65
CA TRP A 114 -4.21 4.04 14.10
C TRP A 114 -4.04 3.33 15.46
N GLY A 115 -2.84 2.82 15.71
CA GLY A 115 -2.50 2.20 17.00
C GLY A 115 -3.12 0.83 17.24
N ARG A 116 -3.87 0.26 16.28
CA ARG A 116 -4.54 -1.05 16.42
C ARG A 116 -3.77 -2.21 15.78
N GLY A 117 -2.62 -1.94 15.20
CA GLY A 117 -1.79 -2.95 14.52
C GLY A 117 -2.29 -3.37 13.14
N LEU A 118 -3.33 -2.72 12.60
CA LEU A 118 -3.94 -3.08 11.32
C LEU A 118 -2.98 -2.88 10.15
N MET A 119 -2.24 -1.75 10.11
CA MET A 119 -1.27 -1.54 9.04
C MET A 119 -0.09 -2.52 9.13
N SER A 120 0.37 -2.87 10.32
CA SER A 120 1.41 -3.89 10.46
C SER A 120 0.94 -5.26 9.96
N GLU A 121 -0.32 -5.61 10.22
CA GLU A 121 -0.95 -6.84 9.71
C GLU A 121 -1.04 -6.83 8.19
N ALA A 122 -1.51 -5.73 7.58
CA ALA A 122 -1.58 -5.57 6.14
C ALA A 122 -0.20 -5.65 5.48
N ALA A 123 0.78 -4.92 6.02
CA ALA A 123 2.13 -4.87 5.50
C ALA A 123 2.84 -6.24 5.59
N GLN A 124 2.65 -6.97 6.67
CA GLN A 124 3.16 -8.34 6.81
C GLN A 124 2.54 -9.26 5.78
N GLY A 125 1.21 -9.25 5.64
CA GLY A 125 0.51 -10.10 4.66
C GLY A 125 0.94 -9.81 3.21
N LEU A 126 1.13 -8.54 2.87
CA LEU A 126 1.60 -8.15 1.54
C LEU A 126 3.09 -8.50 1.32
N ALA A 127 3.94 -8.35 2.35
CA ALA A 127 5.34 -8.75 2.27
C ALA A 127 5.48 -10.27 2.10
N ASP A 128 4.72 -11.07 2.84
CA ASP A 128 4.71 -12.53 2.72
C ASP A 128 4.28 -12.98 1.31
N ALA A 129 3.24 -12.35 0.77
CA ALA A 129 2.83 -12.58 -0.62
C ALA A 129 3.92 -12.13 -1.61
N GLY A 130 4.55 -11.00 -1.36
CA GLY A 130 5.64 -10.46 -2.17
C GLY A 130 6.80 -11.43 -2.31
N PHE A 131 7.31 -11.94 -1.20
CA PHE A 131 8.43 -12.90 -1.22
C PHE A 131 7.99 -14.29 -1.67
N GLY A 132 6.85 -14.78 -1.17
CA GLY A 132 6.42 -16.14 -1.41
C GLY A 132 5.75 -16.40 -2.76
N ARG A 133 4.91 -15.46 -3.22
CA ARG A 133 4.12 -15.64 -4.46
C ARG A 133 4.68 -14.83 -5.63
N PHE A 134 5.09 -13.59 -5.38
CA PHE A 134 5.55 -12.69 -6.45
C PHE A 134 7.05 -12.81 -6.70
N GLY A 135 7.74 -13.62 -5.91
CA GLY A 135 9.17 -13.90 -6.06
C GLY A 135 10.04 -12.67 -5.88
N LEU A 136 9.59 -11.67 -5.12
CA LEU A 136 10.37 -10.47 -4.86
C LEU A 136 11.65 -10.82 -4.10
N HIS A 137 12.72 -10.09 -4.40
CA HIS A 137 14.00 -10.24 -3.73
C HIS A 137 14.15 -9.22 -2.59
N ARG A 138 13.64 -8.01 -2.80
CA ARG A 138 13.75 -6.93 -1.82
C ARG A 138 12.49 -6.09 -1.76
N ILE A 139 12.04 -5.84 -0.54
CA ILE A 139 11.00 -4.84 -0.24
C ILE A 139 11.62 -3.82 0.69
N TYR A 140 11.57 -2.54 0.32
CA TYR A 140 11.99 -1.44 1.16
C TYR A 140 10.87 -0.41 1.28
N ALA A 141 10.98 0.49 2.24
CA ALA A 141 10.07 1.60 2.41
C ALA A 141 10.82 2.83 2.90
N THR A 142 10.29 4.00 2.59
CA THR A 142 10.81 5.29 3.06
C THR A 142 9.74 6.03 3.83
N CYS A 143 10.13 6.82 4.81
CA CYS A 143 9.21 7.72 5.52
C CYS A 143 9.96 8.92 6.10
N ASP A 144 9.22 9.98 6.38
CA ASP A 144 9.75 11.11 7.16
C ASP A 144 10.16 10.61 8.55
N VAL A 145 11.31 11.06 9.03
CA VAL A 145 11.85 10.67 10.35
C VAL A 145 10.92 10.99 11.52
N ARG A 146 10.05 11.99 11.35
CA ARG A 146 9.04 12.39 12.33
C ARG A 146 7.80 11.50 12.31
N ASN A 147 7.61 10.71 11.23
CA ASN A 147 6.49 9.78 11.10
C ASN A 147 6.75 8.49 11.89
N THR A 148 6.67 8.61 13.22
CA THR A 148 6.94 7.48 14.14
C THR A 148 5.98 6.32 13.94
N GLY A 149 4.74 6.58 13.53
CA GLY A 149 3.76 5.56 13.21
C GLY A 149 4.22 4.67 12.06
N SER A 150 4.75 5.28 11.01
CA SER A 150 5.20 4.56 9.82
C SER A 150 6.43 3.68 10.10
N TRP A 151 7.51 4.24 10.67
CA TRP A 151 8.69 3.41 10.90
C TRP A 151 8.47 2.29 11.94
N ARG A 152 7.55 2.47 12.90
CA ARG A 152 7.12 1.39 13.81
C ARG A 152 6.42 0.25 13.10
N VAL A 153 5.63 0.53 12.06
CA VAL A 153 5.05 -0.51 11.19
C VAL A 153 6.17 -1.31 10.53
N MET A 154 7.15 -0.61 9.94
CA MET A 154 8.30 -1.25 9.27
C MET A 154 9.10 -2.15 10.22
N GLU A 155 9.41 -1.68 11.42
CA GLU A 155 10.12 -2.48 12.42
C GLU A 155 9.34 -3.73 12.84
N LYS A 156 8.03 -3.59 13.05
CA LYS A 156 7.16 -4.71 13.45
C LYS A 156 7.12 -5.84 12.43
N ILE A 157 7.27 -5.54 11.15
CA ILE A 157 7.34 -6.55 10.08
C ILE A 157 8.78 -6.99 9.77
N GLY A 158 9.75 -6.63 10.62
CA GLY A 158 11.13 -7.08 10.52
C GLY A 158 12.01 -6.27 9.56
N MET A 159 11.55 -5.12 9.06
CA MET A 159 12.40 -4.24 8.28
C MET A 159 13.49 -3.61 9.15
N ARG A 160 14.68 -3.50 8.59
CA ARG A 160 15.83 -2.85 9.25
C ARG A 160 16.02 -1.46 8.69
N ARG A 161 16.30 -0.50 9.57
CA ARG A 161 16.68 0.84 9.15
C ARG A 161 18.07 0.80 8.52
N GLU A 162 18.17 1.18 7.25
CA GLU A 162 19.43 1.16 6.50
C GLU A 162 20.12 2.53 6.44
N GLY A 163 19.37 3.61 6.62
CA GLY A 163 19.94 4.95 6.53
C GLY A 163 18.98 6.07 6.84
N LEU A 164 19.54 7.25 6.83
CA LEU A 164 18.85 8.54 6.89
C LEU A 164 19.27 9.36 5.69
N LEU A 165 18.32 9.65 4.79
CA LEU A 165 18.55 10.57 3.68
C LEU A 165 18.46 12.01 4.23
N ARG A 166 19.39 12.86 3.80
CA ARG A 166 19.40 14.29 4.16
C ARG A 166 18.97 15.06 2.93
N GLN A 167 17.90 15.85 3.09
CA GLN A 167 17.42 16.77 2.04
C GLN A 167 17.07 16.05 0.71
N ASP A 168 16.08 15.18 0.75
CA ASP A 168 15.40 14.72 -0.45
C ASP A 168 14.23 15.65 -0.77
#